data_b23c54ff8c9d1878c0f9ed59f64a7e2b
#
_entry.id   b23c54ff8c9d1878c0f9ed59f64a7e2b
#
_cell.length_a   1.000
_cell.length_b   1.000
_cell.length_c   1.000
_cell.angle_alpha   90.00
_cell.angle_beta   90.00
_cell.angle_gamma   90.00
#
_symmetry.space_group_name_H-M   'P 1'
#
loop_
_entity.id
_entity.type
_entity.pdbx_description
1 polymer ?
#
loop_
_entity_poly.entity_id
_entity_poly.type
_entity_poly.pdbx_seq_one_letter_code
_entity_poly.pdbx_strand_id
1 'polypeptide(L)'
;EDYENYILGDYENWPEEKWIDVSQPEWQEFIINESKELAQKGIDGFFIDNVDVFYLYPNDEIYNGLVDILSGIKGMNKPVYLNGGDCFVRKYIESGDKRVIFDGVNQENVYTSYDFDNKRYARNDKETRDYYTQYLDLVTQHGCTAYVTEYAVDKRIQREAAEYSRKHKY
;
A
#
# COMPACT_ATOMS: atom_id res chain seq x y z
N GLU A 1 11.99 22.75 0.59
CA GLU A 1 12.30 22.51 2.03
C GLU A 1 13.18 21.27 2.11
N ASP A 2 14.06 21.26 3.11
CA ASP A 2 15.03 20.20 3.29
C ASP A 2 14.46 19.20 4.33
N TYR A 3 14.06 18.02 3.86
CA TYR A 3 13.49 16.96 4.70
C TYR A 3 14.53 15.92 5.13
N GLU A 4 15.83 16.19 4.95
CA GLU A 4 16.90 15.25 5.33
C GLU A 4 16.85 14.85 6.81
N ASN A 5 16.38 15.75 7.69
CA ASN A 5 16.23 15.45 9.12
C ASN A 5 15.10 14.48 9.44
N TYR A 6 14.23 14.16 8.48
CA TYR A 6 13.10 13.23 8.66
C TYR A 6 13.39 11.84 8.08
N ILE A 7 14.58 11.63 7.52
CA ILE A 7 14.98 10.34 6.98
C ILE A 7 15.14 9.34 8.12
N LEU A 8 14.42 8.22 8.04
CA LEU A 8 14.52 7.08 8.96
C LEU A 8 15.53 6.03 8.47
N GLY A 9 15.69 5.90 7.17
CA GLY A 9 16.59 4.92 6.56
C GLY A 9 16.54 4.89 5.05
N ASP A 10 17.43 4.09 4.49
CA ASP A 10 17.52 3.88 3.04
C ASP A 10 16.47 2.86 2.58
N TYR A 11 16.02 3.01 1.34
CA TYR A 11 15.17 2.01 0.69
C TYR A 11 16.07 0.93 0.05
N GLU A 12 15.85 -0.33 0.41
CA GLU A 12 16.81 -1.42 0.14
C GLU A 12 17.07 -1.63 -1.37
N ASN A 13 16.01 -1.62 -2.20
CA ASN A 13 16.10 -1.90 -3.63
C ASN A 13 16.09 -0.65 -4.52
N TRP A 14 15.89 0.53 -3.95
CA TRP A 14 15.84 1.83 -4.63
C TRP A 14 16.71 2.84 -3.88
N PRO A 15 18.04 2.89 -4.17
CA PRO A 15 18.99 3.71 -3.41
C PRO A 15 18.69 5.21 -3.42
N GLU A 16 17.93 5.67 -4.43
CA GLU A 16 17.47 7.06 -4.56
C GLU A 16 16.28 7.39 -3.64
N GLU A 17 15.60 6.38 -3.10
CA GLU A 17 14.46 6.57 -2.21
C GLU A 17 14.87 6.47 -0.74
N LYS A 18 14.11 7.13 0.12
CA LYS A 18 14.32 7.13 1.58
C LYS A 18 13.03 6.90 2.32
N TRP A 19 13.10 6.15 3.39
CA TRP A 19 12.01 6.07 4.36
C TRP A 19 11.97 7.35 5.17
N ILE A 20 10.80 7.99 5.22
CA ILE A 20 10.60 9.27 5.90
C ILE A 20 9.73 9.08 7.14
N ASP A 21 10.05 9.83 8.18
CA ASP A 21 9.23 9.95 9.38
C ASP A 21 7.93 10.71 9.08
N VAL A 22 6.90 9.96 8.78
CA VAL A 22 5.57 10.48 8.44
C VAL A 22 4.82 11.07 9.64
N SER A 23 5.37 10.97 10.85
CA SER A 23 4.82 11.63 12.04
C SER A 23 5.09 13.13 12.06
N GLN A 24 6.03 13.62 11.23
CA GLN A 24 6.41 15.02 11.19
C GLN A 24 5.34 15.88 10.52
N PRO A 25 4.80 16.91 11.23
CA PRO A 25 3.71 17.74 10.72
C PRO A 25 4.03 18.43 9.38
N GLU A 26 5.27 18.88 9.21
CA GLU A 26 5.72 19.54 7.98
C GLU A 26 5.73 18.61 6.78
N TRP A 27 6.09 17.34 6.99
CA TRP A 27 6.00 16.31 5.93
C TRP A 27 4.55 15.98 5.60
N GLN A 28 3.68 15.86 6.60
CA GLN A 28 2.25 15.65 6.39
C GLN A 28 1.62 16.79 5.60
N GLU A 29 1.92 18.03 5.97
CA GLU A 29 1.45 19.22 5.26
C GLU A 29 1.95 19.25 3.82
N PHE A 30 3.21 18.92 3.59
CA PHE A 30 3.79 18.84 2.25
C PHE A 30 3.02 17.84 1.38
N ILE A 31 2.87 16.59 1.82
CA ILE A 31 2.17 15.54 1.06
C ILE A 31 0.70 15.92 0.78
N ILE A 32 0.01 16.48 1.78
CA ILE A 32 -1.37 16.90 1.62
C ILE A 32 -1.48 18.06 0.62
N ASN A 33 -0.55 19.01 0.63
CA ASN A 33 -0.56 20.15 -0.30
C ASN A 33 -0.25 19.72 -1.74
N GLU A 34 0.75 18.87 -1.96
CA GLU A 34 1.03 18.27 -3.27
C GLU A 34 -0.20 17.51 -3.81
N SER A 35 -0.86 16.76 -2.92
CA SER A 35 -2.09 16.06 -3.28
C SER A 35 -3.22 17.00 -3.69
N LYS A 36 -3.37 18.16 -3.02
CA LYS A 36 -4.35 19.20 -3.41
C LYS A 36 -4.05 19.77 -4.78
N GLU A 37 -2.78 20.03 -5.09
CA GLU A 37 -2.39 20.53 -6.41
C GLU A 37 -2.71 19.51 -7.51
N LEU A 38 -2.43 18.22 -7.27
CA LEU A 38 -2.80 17.15 -8.20
C LEU A 38 -4.32 17.06 -8.40
N ALA A 39 -5.09 17.13 -7.31
CA ALA A 39 -6.55 17.14 -7.36
C ALA A 39 -7.10 18.29 -8.20
N GLN A 40 -6.50 19.50 -8.10
CA GLN A 40 -6.88 20.67 -8.90
C GLN A 40 -6.54 20.51 -10.39
N LYS A 41 -5.53 19.71 -10.72
CA LYS A 41 -5.19 19.36 -12.12
C LYS A 41 -6.19 18.39 -12.74
N GLY A 42 -7.15 17.86 -11.98
CA GLY A 42 -8.26 17.06 -12.49
C GLY A 42 -8.00 15.54 -12.53
N ILE A 43 -7.09 15.02 -11.68
CA ILE A 43 -6.92 13.56 -11.54
C ILE A 43 -8.20 12.90 -11.04
N ASP A 44 -8.40 11.61 -11.35
CA ASP A 44 -9.58 10.85 -10.95
C ASP A 44 -9.48 10.27 -9.54
N GLY A 45 -8.27 10.03 -9.03
CA GLY A 45 -8.02 9.46 -7.71
C GLY A 45 -6.55 9.41 -7.38
N PHE A 46 -6.23 8.85 -6.21
CA PHE A 46 -4.87 8.67 -5.71
C PHE A 46 -4.53 7.19 -5.59
N PHE A 47 -3.33 6.86 -6.01
CA PHE A 47 -2.70 5.56 -5.78
C PHE A 47 -1.46 5.81 -4.93
N ILE A 48 -1.54 5.46 -3.64
CA ILE A 48 -0.53 5.80 -2.64
C ILE A 48 0.39 4.61 -2.45
N ASP A 49 1.66 4.82 -2.66
CA ASP A 49 2.71 3.84 -2.44
C ASP A 49 3.42 4.04 -1.09
N ASN A 50 4.21 3.05 -0.68
CA ASN A 50 5.15 3.14 0.46
C ASN A 50 4.53 3.38 1.86
N VAL A 51 3.26 3.03 2.08
CA VAL A 51 2.70 2.99 3.45
C VAL A 51 3.33 1.89 4.31
N ASP A 52 4.20 1.07 3.71
CA ASP A 52 5.03 0.04 4.35
C ASP A 52 6.07 0.61 5.33
N VAL A 53 6.24 1.93 5.40
CA VAL A 53 7.01 2.57 6.47
C VAL A 53 6.55 2.10 7.85
N PHE A 54 5.26 1.79 8.03
CA PHE A 54 4.74 1.24 9.28
C PHE A 54 5.22 -0.20 9.55
N TYR A 55 5.47 -1.00 8.53
CA TYR A 55 6.06 -2.34 8.71
C TYR A 55 7.47 -2.26 9.28
N LEU A 56 8.28 -1.31 8.81
CA LEU A 56 9.67 -1.13 9.25
C LEU A 56 9.78 -0.39 10.58
N TYR A 57 8.89 0.55 10.83
CA TYR A 57 8.87 1.40 12.04
C TYR A 57 7.50 1.32 12.72
N PRO A 58 7.15 0.17 13.35
CA PRO A 58 5.80 -0.11 13.85
C PRO A 58 5.54 0.56 15.22
N ASN A 59 5.45 1.88 15.23
CA ASN A 59 5.10 2.68 16.40
C ASN A 59 3.83 3.51 16.18
N ASP A 60 3.27 4.07 17.25
CA ASP A 60 2.02 4.79 17.18
C ASP A 60 2.16 6.16 16.50
N GLU A 61 3.33 6.78 16.55
CA GLU A 61 3.61 8.05 15.88
C GLU A 61 3.54 7.88 14.36
N ILE A 62 4.22 6.89 13.80
CA ILE A 62 4.17 6.55 12.38
C ILE A 62 2.76 6.13 11.96
N TYR A 63 2.08 5.30 12.77
CA TYR A 63 0.71 4.90 12.50
C TYR A 63 -0.24 6.10 12.40
N ASN A 64 -0.20 7.00 13.38
CA ASN A 64 -1.03 8.20 13.41
C ASN A 64 -0.69 9.15 12.27
N GLY A 65 0.59 9.32 11.94
CA GLY A 65 1.05 10.12 10.82
C GLY A 65 0.48 9.65 9.47
N LEU A 66 0.48 8.34 9.23
CA LEU A 66 -0.18 7.75 8.04
C LEU A 66 -1.69 8.00 8.04
N VAL A 67 -2.35 7.83 9.20
CA VAL A 67 -3.80 8.10 9.33
C VAL A 67 -4.11 9.56 9.02
N ASP A 68 -3.29 10.51 9.48
CA ASP A 68 -3.49 11.94 9.27
C ASP A 68 -3.29 12.33 7.80
N ILE A 69 -2.21 11.85 7.17
CA ILE A 69 -1.96 12.05 5.73
C ILE A 69 -3.13 11.51 4.90
N LEU A 70 -3.50 10.25 5.11
CA LEU A 70 -4.56 9.61 4.32
C LEU A 70 -5.93 10.27 4.56
N SER A 71 -6.22 10.70 5.78
CA SER A 71 -7.43 11.48 6.09
C SER A 71 -7.44 12.82 5.33
N GLY A 72 -6.31 13.52 5.28
CA GLY A 72 -6.16 14.75 4.52
C GLY A 72 -6.39 14.56 3.03
N ILE A 73 -5.80 13.52 2.44
CA ILE A 73 -5.98 13.17 1.02
C ILE A 73 -7.44 12.76 0.75
N LYS A 74 -8.03 11.92 1.59
CA LYS A 74 -9.41 11.48 1.44
C LYS A 74 -10.42 12.63 1.55
N GLY A 75 -10.09 13.67 2.32
CA GLY A 75 -10.88 14.90 2.42
C GLY A 75 -11.06 15.66 1.10
N MET A 76 -10.30 15.33 0.06
CA MET A 76 -10.45 15.89 -1.29
C MET A 76 -11.58 15.26 -2.11
N ASN A 77 -12.34 14.32 -1.53
CA ASN A 77 -13.46 13.62 -2.15
C ASN A 77 -13.10 12.87 -3.44
N LYS A 78 -11.90 12.27 -3.46
CA LYS A 78 -11.44 11.42 -4.55
C LYS A 78 -11.18 9.99 -4.03
N PRO A 79 -11.27 8.98 -4.89
CA PRO A 79 -10.84 7.62 -4.54
C PRO A 79 -9.37 7.59 -4.10
N VAL A 80 -9.09 6.80 -3.06
CA VAL A 80 -7.74 6.57 -2.53
C VAL A 80 -7.49 5.08 -2.46
N TYR A 81 -6.49 4.60 -3.15
CA TYR A 81 -6.03 3.21 -3.13
C TYR A 81 -4.61 3.15 -2.61
N LEU A 82 -4.33 2.16 -1.78
CA LEU A 82 -3.00 1.92 -1.21
C LEU A 82 -2.32 0.78 -1.97
N ASN A 83 -1.05 0.95 -2.33
CA ASN A 83 -0.24 -0.13 -2.87
C ASN A 83 0.55 -0.79 -1.73
N GLY A 84 0.31 -2.07 -1.45
CA GLY A 84 0.90 -2.75 -0.30
C GLY A 84 0.34 -2.27 1.04
N GLY A 85 1.21 -2.20 2.05
CA GLY A 85 0.89 -1.65 3.38
C GLY A 85 0.00 -2.55 4.24
N ASP A 86 0.04 -3.85 4.05
CA ASP A 86 -0.82 -4.82 4.72
C ASP A 86 -0.78 -4.71 6.25
N CYS A 87 0.39 -4.46 6.84
CA CYS A 87 0.54 -4.27 8.28
C CYS A 87 -0.22 -3.04 8.80
N PHE A 88 -0.12 -1.92 8.09
CA PHE A 88 -0.85 -0.69 8.42
C PHE A 88 -2.36 -0.88 8.25
N VAL A 89 -2.78 -1.42 7.11
CA VAL A 89 -4.20 -1.62 6.78
C VAL A 89 -4.87 -2.58 7.77
N ARG A 90 -4.21 -3.70 8.13
CA ARG A 90 -4.72 -4.60 9.17
C ARG A 90 -4.92 -3.88 10.50
N LYS A 91 -3.89 -3.18 10.98
CA LYS A 91 -4.00 -2.41 12.24
C LYS A 91 -5.14 -1.40 12.17
N TYR A 92 -5.31 -0.71 11.02
CA TYR A 92 -6.37 0.27 10.85
C TYR A 92 -7.77 -0.37 10.92
N ILE A 93 -8.01 -1.44 10.20
CA ILE A 93 -9.29 -2.17 10.21
C ILE A 93 -9.58 -2.72 11.61
N GLU A 94 -8.60 -3.34 12.25
CA GLU A 94 -8.72 -3.96 13.58
C GLU A 94 -8.90 -2.92 14.71
N SER A 95 -8.42 -1.69 14.52
CA SER A 95 -8.65 -0.59 15.48
C SER A 95 -10.12 -0.23 15.65
N GLY A 96 -10.95 -0.55 14.65
CA GLY A 96 -12.37 -0.21 14.62
C GLY A 96 -12.65 1.27 14.37
N ASP A 97 -11.66 2.04 13.90
CA ASP A 97 -11.87 3.42 13.46
C ASP A 97 -12.92 3.46 12.34
N LYS A 98 -13.84 4.41 12.42
CA LYS A 98 -14.97 4.53 11.48
C LYS A 98 -14.74 5.53 10.36
N ARG A 99 -13.61 6.23 10.40
CA ARG A 99 -13.24 7.12 9.29
C ARG A 99 -12.96 6.31 8.03
N VAL A 100 -13.30 6.83 6.88
CA VAL A 100 -12.89 6.25 5.60
C VAL A 100 -11.65 7.01 5.14
N ILE A 101 -10.49 6.39 5.21
CA ILE A 101 -9.21 7.01 4.81
C ILE A 101 -8.64 6.40 3.52
N PHE A 102 -9.18 5.27 3.07
CA PHE A 102 -8.92 4.67 1.76
C PHE A 102 -10.17 3.92 1.25
N ASP A 103 -10.26 3.68 -0.05
CA ASP A 103 -11.36 2.98 -0.70
C ASP A 103 -10.99 1.54 -1.09
N GLY A 104 -9.71 1.26 -1.15
CA GLY A 104 -9.23 -0.08 -1.48
C GLY A 104 -7.72 -0.20 -1.40
N VAL A 105 -7.25 -1.39 -1.71
CA VAL A 105 -5.83 -1.73 -1.75
C VAL A 105 -5.49 -2.42 -3.06
N ASN A 106 -4.24 -2.30 -3.49
CA ASN A 106 -3.61 -3.18 -4.45
C ASN A 106 -2.53 -3.97 -3.72
N GLN A 107 -2.53 -5.29 -3.87
CA GLN A 107 -1.46 -6.13 -3.35
C GLN A 107 -0.68 -6.72 -4.52
N GLU A 108 0.60 -6.51 -4.53
CA GLU A 108 1.49 -7.09 -5.51
C GLU A 108 1.94 -8.49 -5.10
N ASN A 109 2.11 -9.36 -6.09
CA ASN A 109 2.72 -10.68 -5.89
C ASN A 109 2.01 -11.55 -4.84
N VAL A 110 0.69 -11.71 -4.94
CA VAL A 110 -0.07 -12.65 -4.09
C VAL A 110 0.21 -14.08 -4.50
N TYR A 111 0.03 -14.42 -5.77
CA TYR A 111 0.27 -15.74 -6.32
C TYR A 111 1.69 -15.93 -6.83
N THR A 112 2.27 -14.89 -7.42
CA THR A 112 3.61 -14.88 -8.00
C THR A 112 4.64 -14.28 -7.06
N SER A 113 5.91 -14.50 -7.34
CA SER A 113 7.03 -13.85 -6.68
C SER A 113 8.07 -13.42 -7.71
N TYR A 114 8.87 -12.43 -7.36
CA TYR A 114 10.02 -12.00 -8.11
C TYR A 114 11.26 -12.02 -7.21
N ASP A 115 12.25 -12.80 -7.63
CA ASP A 115 13.56 -12.88 -6.99
C ASP A 115 14.46 -11.83 -7.66
N PHE A 116 14.73 -10.73 -6.96
CA PHE A 116 15.54 -9.60 -7.46
C PHE A 116 17.00 -10.01 -7.72
N ASP A 117 17.57 -10.88 -6.89
CA ASP A 117 18.96 -11.32 -7.01
C ASP A 117 19.19 -12.16 -8.25
N ASN A 118 18.30 -13.11 -8.51
CA ASN A 118 18.40 -14.03 -9.64
C ASN A 118 17.56 -13.61 -10.86
N LYS A 119 16.82 -12.49 -10.76
CA LYS A 119 15.90 -11.97 -11.79
C LYS A 119 14.94 -13.04 -12.32
N ARG A 120 14.29 -13.74 -11.39
CA ARG A 120 13.40 -14.86 -11.72
C ARG A 120 11.99 -14.64 -11.20
N TYR A 121 11.04 -14.99 -12.05
CA TYR A 121 9.62 -15.06 -11.68
C TYR A 121 9.29 -16.49 -11.23
N ALA A 122 8.61 -16.61 -10.11
CA ALA A 122 8.18 -17.88 -9.54
C ALA A 122 6.76 -17.79 -8.99
N ARG A 123 6.30 -18.85 -8.36
CA ARG A 123 5.08 -18.84 -7.55
C ARG A 123 5.46 -18.66 -6.09
N ASN A 124 4.67 -17.90 -5.37
CA ASN A 124 4.74 -17.90 -3.91
C ASN A 124 4.41 -19.29 -3.38
N ASP A 125 4.95 -19.62 -2.22
CA ASP A 125 4.55 -20.80 -1.48
C ASP A 125 3.10 -20.67 -0.97
N LYS A 126 2.58 -21.74 -0.38
CA LYS A 126 1.21 -21.75 0.09
C LYS A 126 1.00 -20.81 1.28
N GLU A 127 1.97 -20.68 2.16
CA GLU A 127 1.89 -19.87 3.37
C GLU A 127 1.78 -18.38 3.00
N THR A 128 2.62 -17.90 2.10
CA THR A 128 2.59 -16.54 1.57
C THR A 128 1.26 -16.23 0.88
N ARG A 129 0.77 -17.15 0.02
CA ARG A 129 -0.52 -16.97 -0.64
C ARG A 129 -1.68 -16.92 0.36
N ASP A 130 -1.68 -17.81 1.35
CA ASP A 130 -2.73 -17.85 2.38
C ASP A 130 -2.72 -16.56 3.22
N TYR A 131 -1.53 -16.04 3.55
CA TYR A 131 -1.37 -14.78 4.27
C TYR A 131 -2.01 -13.60 3.52
N TYR A 132 -1.64 -13.40 2.25
CA TYR A 132 -2.21 -12.31 1.46
C TYR A 132 -3.69 -12.52 1.15
N THR A 133 -4.14 -13.76 0.94
CA THR A 133 -5.56 -14.06 0.77
C THR A 133 -6.36 -13.63 2.00
N GLN A 134 -5.92 -14.00 3.20
CA GLN A 134 -6.57 -13.58 4.44
C GLN A 134 -6.58 -12.06 4.63
N TYR A 135 -5.51 -11.39 4.22
CA TYR A 135 -5.44 -9.93 4.22
C TYR A 135 -6.48 -9.31 3.28
N LEU A 136 -6.52 -9.74 2.03
CA LEU A 136 -7.47 -9.21 1.05
C LEU A 136 -8.94 -9.55 1.39
N ASP A 137 -9.17 -10.71 1.99
CA ASP A 137 -10.50 -11.06 2.52
C ASP A 137 -10.92 -10.11 3.66
N LEU A 138 -9.99 -9.73 4.55
CA LEU A 138 -10.23 -8.74 5.60
C LEU A 138 -10.59 -7.37 4.99
N VAL A 139 -9.85 -6.93 3.99
CA VAL A 139 -10.11 -5.67 3.26
C VAL A 139 -11.50 -5.66 2.63
N THR A 140 -11.86 -6.72 1.92
CA THR A 140 -13.17 -6.83 1.27
C THR A 140 -14.33 -6.92 2.28
N GLN A 141 -14.14 -7.63 3.39
CA GLN A 141 -15.11 -7.69 4.49
C GLN A 141 -15.30 -6.32 5.18
N HIS A 142 -14.27 -5.48 5.17
CA HIS A 142 -14.37 -4.10 5.64
C HIS A 142 -15.14 -3.18 4.67
N GLY A 143 -15.47 -3.67 3.48
CA GLY A 143 -16.20 -2.93 2.44
C GLY A 143 -15.30 -2.16 1.48
N CYS A 144 -14.00 -2.40 1.50
CA CYS A 144 -13.03 -1.82 0.59
C CYS A 144 -12.80 -2.73 -0.63
N THR A 145 -12.34 -2.14 -1.73
CA THR A 145 -11.96 -2.89 -2.94
C THR A 145 -10.57 -3.50 -2.78
N ALA A 146 -10.40 -4.75 -3.21
CA ALA A 146 -9.10 -5.39 -3.32
C ALA A 146 -8.72 -5.59 -4.79
N TYR A 147 -7.53 -5.13 -5.15
CA TYR A 147 -6.87 -5.39 -6.43
C TYR A 147 -5.62 -6.21 -6.20
N VAL A 148 -5.23 -6.96 -7.23
CA VAL A 148 -4.00 -7.77 -7.23
C VAL A 148 -3.21 -7.49 -8.49
N THR A 149 -1.94 -7.16 -8.32
CA THR A 149 -0.97 -7.05 -9.41
C THR A 149 -0.02 -8.24 -9.36
N GLU A 150 0.04 -8.98 -10.46
CA GLU A 150 0.86 -10.20 -10.55
C GLU A 150 1.92 -10.07 -11.63
N TYR A 151 3.16 -10.35 -11.28
CA TYR A 151 4.28 -10.31 -12.22
C TYR A 151 4.63 -11.72 -12.69
N ALA A 152 4.34 -12.03 -13.94
CA ALA A 152 4.67 -13.31 -14.55
C ALA A 152 4.92 -13.20 -16.05
N VAL A 153 6.00 -13.82 -16.52
CA VAL A 153 6.31 -13.92 -17.96
C VAL A 153 5.81 -15.23 -18.59
N ASP A 154 5.69 -16.29 -17.79
CA ASP A 154 5.17 -17.59 -18.24
C ASP A 154 3.65 -17.56 -18.34
N LYS A 155 3.12 -17.87 -19.54
CA LYS A 155 1.67 -17.86 -19.82
C LYS A 155 0.86 -18.85 -18.97
N ARG A 156 1.48 -19.91 -18.47
CA ARG A 156 0.82 -20.85 -17.57
C ARG A 156 0.66 -20.21 -16.19
N ILE A 157 1.72 -19.59 -15.66
CA ILE A 157 1.66 -18.88 -14.38
C ILE A 157 0.66 -17.72 -14.45
N GLN A 158 0.65 -16.94 -15.54
CA GLN A 158 -0.34 -15.88 -15.75
C GLN A 158 -1.79 -16.39 -15.66
N ARG A 159 -2.08 -17.53 -16.31
CA ARG A 159 -3.43 -18.13 -16.24
C ARG A 159 -3.77 -18.62 -14.85
N GLU A 160 -2.83 -19.29 -14.16
CA GLU A 160 -3.02 -19.78 -12.81
C GLU A 160 -3.25 -18.63 -11.83
N ALA A 161 -2.48 -17.53 -11.92
CA ALA A 161 -2.68 -16.33 -11.11
C ALA A 161 -4.05 -15.69 -11.35
N ALA A 162 -4.46 -15.54 -12.62
CA ALA A 162 -5.77 -15.01 -12.98
C ALA A 162 -6.94 -15.92 -12.53
N GLU A 163 -6.76 -17.23 -12.50
CA GLU A 163 -7.74 -18.17 -11.97
C GLU A 163 -7.83 -18.07 -10.44
N TYR A 164 -6.67 -17.91 -9.78
CA TYR A 164 -6.59 -17.72 -8.34
C TYR A 164 -7.32 -16.45 -7.91
N SER A 165 -7.02 -15.31 -8.54
CA SER A 165 -7.67 -14.03 -8.25
C SER A 165 -9.19 -14.09 -8.48
N ARG A 166 -9.64 -14.66 -9.61
CA ARG A 166 -11.08 -14.84 -9.88
C ARG A 166 -11.79 -15.72 -8.87
N LYS A 167 -11.13 -16.78 -8.37
CA LYS A 167 -11.69 -17.67 -7.35
C LYS A 167 -11.93 -16.92 -6.03
N HIS A 168 -11.04 -16.01 -5.70
CA HIS A 168 -11.09 -15.21 -4.47
C HIS A 168 -11.81 -13.86 -4.65
N LYS A 169 -12.25 -13.54 -5.88
CA LYS A 169 -13.01 -12.32 -6.21
C LYS A 169 -12.24 -11.02 -6.03
N TYR A 170 -10.96 -11.06 -6.38
CA TYR A 170 -10.09 -9.89 -6.49
C TYR A 170 -10.04 -9.35 -7.90
#